data_c71d7bf925bcec3b58e6d94862f2b0c3
#
_entry.id   c71d7bf925bcec3b58e6d94862f2b0c3
#
_cell.length_a   1.000
_cell.length_b   1.000
_cell.length_c   1.000
_cell.angle_alpha   90.00
_cell.angle_beta   90.00
_cell.angle_gamma   90.00
#
_symmetry.space_group_name_H-M   'P 1'
#
loop_
_entity.id
_entity.type
_entity.pdbx_description
1 polymer ?
#
loop_
_entity_poly.entity_id
_entity_poly.type
_entity_poly.pdbx_seq_one_letter_code
_entity_poly.pdbx_strand_id
1 'polypeptide(L)'
;MTTTTAVCTLHQRHLRGHANLGWLDSWHTFSFGHFQDPDRMGFRSLRVINDDRIAPSGGFGTHGHRDMEILTYVLEGEVAHKDSLGTGSVIRPGDVQIMSAGTGIQHSEFNPSDTEPLHLLQIWMLPDRQNITPRYDQRNFPLSEKQGRLRLVASNDGRDRSIVRSLFTKILICTSRSSPLVTRSHFKCDPIDLPGFKWPEEP
;
A
#
# COMPACT_ATOMS: atom_id res chain seq x y z
N MET A 1 28.22 16.47 12.55
CA MET A 1 27.16 16.13 11.61
C MET A 1 27.15 14.61 11.48
N THR A 2 26.15 13.95 12.06
CA THR A 2 26.00 12.49 11.95
C THR A 2 25.44 12.17 10.55
N THR A 3 26.27 11.61 9.71
CA THR A 3 25.84 11.08 8.40
C THR A 3 24.94 9.87 8.65
N THR A 4 23.64 10.03 8.47
CA THR A 4 22.70 8.90 8.49
C THR A 4 22.83 8.16 7.16
N THR A 5 23.45 6.98 7.16
CA THR A 5 23.48 6.11 5.98
C THR A 5 22.08 5.52 5.79
N ALA A 6 21.48 5.78 4.63
CA ALA A 6 20.24 5.12 4.26
C ALA A 6 20.54 3.65 3.92
N VAL A 7 19.78 2.73 4.52
CA VAL A 7 19.85 1.30 4.20
C VAL A 7 18.68 0.97 3.29
N CYS A 8 18.95 0.43 2.11
CA CYS A 8 17.94 -0.07 1.19
C CYS A 8 17.95 -1.60 1.25
N THR A 9 16.79 -2.20 1.50
CA THR A 9 16.60 -3.65 1.49
C THR A 9 15.71 -4.02 0.31
N LEU A 10 16.22 -4.83 -0.61
CA LEU A 10 15.48 -5.33 -1.75
C LEU A 10 14.84 -6.68 -1.42
N HIS A 11 13.52 -6.74 -1.45
CA HIS A 11 12.76 -8.00 -1.36
C HIS A 11 12.32 -8.44 -2.75
N GLN A 12 13.09 -9.31 -3.37
CA GLN A 12 12.74 -9.87 -4.69
C GLN A 12 11.42 -10.65 -4.59
N ARG A 13 10.57 -10.58 -5.65
CA ARG A 13 9.23 -11.17 -5.63
C ARG A 13 9.26 -12.67 -5.29
N HIS A 14 10.15 -13.45 -5.91
CA HIS A 14 10.23 -14.90 -5.69
C HIS A 14 10.69 -15.32 -4.27
N LEU A 15 11.18 -14.36 -3.46
CA LEU A 15 11.53 -14.57 -2.05
C LEU A 15 10.41 -14.12 -1.08
N ARG A 16 9.30 -13.59 -1.60
CA ARG A 16 8.14 -13.21 -0.78
C ARG A 16 7.26 -14.43 -0.51
N GLY A 17 6.43 -14.34 0.53
CA GLY A 17 5.35 -15.30 0.72
C GLY A 17 4.39 -15.27 -0.47
N HIS A 18 3.83 -16.41 -0.83
CA HIS A 18 2.88 -16.51 -1.93
C HIS A 18 1.66 -17.33 -1.52
N ALA A 19 0.49 -16.80 -1.80
CA ALA A 19 -0.78 -17.50 -1.63
C ALA A 19 -1.60 -17.38 -2.93
N ASN A 20 -2.13 -18.51 -3.40
CA ASN A 20 -3.04 -18.54 -4.53
C ASN A 20 -4.32 -19.30 -4.12
N LEU A 21 -5.44 -18.60 -4.13
CA LEU A 21 -6.76 -19.13 -3.76
C LEU A 21 -7.69 -19.28 -4.98
N GLY A 22 -7.12 -19.20 -6.20
CA GLY A 22 -7.87 -19.19 -7.45
C GLY A 22 -8.36 -17.79 -7.82
N TRP A 23 -9.19 -17.18 -6.97
CA TRP A 23 -9.67 -15.81 -7.17
C TRP A 23 -8.69 -14.73 -6.71
N LEU A 24 -7.72 -15.08 -5.86
CA LEU A 24 -6.68 -14.21 -5.29
C LEU A 24 -5.30 -14.82 -5.54
N ASP A 25 -4.41 -14.08 -6.22
CA ASP A 25 -2.97 -14.33 -6.28
C ASP A 25 -2.25 -13.22 -5.51
N SER A 26 -1.72 -13.55 -4.32
CA SER A 26 -1.17 -12.58 -3.36
C SER A 26 0.28 -12.88 -3.03
N TRP A 27 1.14 -11.83 -3.09
CA TRP A 27 2.55 -11.90 -2.74
C TRP A 27 2.84 -11.04 -1.51
N HIS A 28 3.32 -11.66 -0.44
CA HIS A 28 3.49 -11.07 0.88
C HIS A 28 4.95 -10.66 1.13
N THR A 29 5.21 -9.38 1.31
CA THR A 29 6.56 -8.90 1.66
C THR A 29 6.94 -9.27 3.09
N PHE A 30 5.99 -9.22 4.01
CA PHE A 30 6.11 -9.60 5.42
C PHE A 30 5.23 -10.79 5.75
N SER A 31 5.44 -11.39 6.92
CA SER A 31 4.62 -12.49 7.43
C SER A 31 3.14 -12.12 7.45
N PHE A 32 2.35 -12.88 6.71
CA PHE A 32 0.91 -12.67 6.55
C PHE A 32 0.21 -13.99 6.24
N GLY A 33 -0.96 -14.21 6.85
CA GLY A 33 -1.72 -15.46 6.66
C GLY A 33 -0.89 -16.70 7.00
N HIS A 34 -0.75 -17.60 6.04
CA HIS A 34 0.03 -18.84 6.19
C HIS A 34 1.54 -18.65 6.01
N PHE A 35 1.96 -17.53 5.41
CA PHE A 35 3.38 -17.21 5.29
C PHE A 35 3.91 -16.66 6.62
N GLN A 36 4.81 -17.41 7.26
CA GLN A 36 5.43 -17.03 8.52
C GLN A 36 6.95 -17.09 8.39
N ASP A 37 7.60 -15.94 8.49
CA ASP A 37 9.04 -15.74 8.46
C ASP A 37 9.41 -14.83 9.65
N PRO A 38 10.06 -15.36 10.69
CA PRO A 38 10.42 -14.58 11.88
C PRO A 38 11.30 -13.37 11.59
N ASP A 39 12.09 -13.39 10.52
CA ASP A 39 12.96 -12.30 10.10
C ASP A 39 12.21 -11.24 9.28
N ARG A 40 10.93 -11.51 8.94
CA ARG A 40 10.07 -10.63 8.15
C ARG A 40 8.72 -10.35 8.79
N MET A 41 8.74 -9.95 10.04
CA MET A 41 7.52 -9.60 10.79
C MET A 41 7.04 -8.17 10.53
N GLY A 42 7.80 -7.35 9.82
CA GLY A 42 7.51 -5.96 9.52
C GLY A 42 8.76 -5.09 9.52
N PHE A 43 8.59 -3.80 9.28
CA PHE A 43 9.66 -2.81 9.36
C PHE A 43 9.16 -1.55 10.06
N ARG A 44 9.60 -1.29 11.29
CA ARG A 44 9.09 -0.21 12.15
C ARG A 44 7.57 -0.32 12.32
N SER A 45 6.80 0.70 11.92
CA SER A 45 5.33 0.65 11.95
C SER A 45 4.71 -0.13 10.77
N LEU A 46 5.46 -0.39 9.71
CA LEU A 46 4.98 -1.10 8.52
C LEU A 46 4.86 -2.60 8.82
N ARG A 47 3.65 -3.15 8.68
CA ARG A 47 3.33 -4.54 9.03
C ARG A 47 3.02 -5.40 7.81
N VAL A 48 2.38 -4.85 6.79
CA VAL A 48 1.94 -5.59 5.61
C VAL A 48 2.27 -4.79 4.37
N ILE A 49 2.79 -5.44 3.36
CA ILE A 49 2.72 -5.05 1.96
C ILE A 49 2.38 -6.32 1.18
N ASN A 50 1.14 -6.40 0.73
CA ASN A 50 0.67 -7.44 -0.16
C ASN A 50 0.50 -6.87 -1.57
N ASP A 51 0.95 -7.62 -2.56
CA ASP A 51 0.80 -7.38 -3.99
C ASP A 51 -0.26 -8.37 -4.48
N ASP A 52 -1.49 -7.87 -4.62
CA ASP A 52 -2.69 -8.67 -4.79
C ASP A 52 -3.26 -8.55 -6.20
N ARG A 53 -3.47 -9.69 -6.85
CA ARG A 53 -4.27 -9.80 -8.08
C ARG A 53 -5.56 -10.53 -7.78
N ILE A 54 -6.67 -9.88 -8.07
CA ILE A 54 -8.01 -10.36 -7.76
C ILE A 54 -8.75 -10.60 -9.08
N ALA A 55 -9.24 -11.82 -9.25
CA ALA A 55 -10.01 -12.22 -10.43
C ALA A 55 -11.28 -11.37 -10.58
N PRO A 56 -11.87 -11.30 -11.79
CA PRO A 56 -13.18 -10.71 -12.01
C PRO A 56 -14.21 -11.23 -11.01
N SER A 57 -15.04 -10.34 -10.47
CA SER A 57 -16.06 -10.61 -9.44
C SER A 57 -15.53 -11.20 -8.13
N GLY A 58 -14.22 -11.38 -7.98
CA GLY A 58 -13.58 -11.83 -6.75
C GLY A 58 -13.44 -10.70 -5.73
N GLY A 59 -13.17 -11.08 -4.47
CA GLY A 59 -12.93 -10.07 -3.43
C GLY A 59 -13.02 -10.63 -2.03
N PHE A 60 -12.74 -9.73 -1.08
CA PHE A 60 -12.80 -10.01 0.35
C PHE A 60 -14.19 -9.67 0.87
N GLY A 61 -14.92 -10.67 1.37
CA GLY A 61 -16.19 -10.49 2.06
C GLY A 61 -16.03 -9.65 3.33
N THR A 62 -17.14 -9.32 3.97
CA THR A 62 -17.14 -8.49 5.18
C THR A 62 -16.25 -9.10 6.27
N HIS A 63 -15.25 -8.33 6.69
CA HIS A 63 -14.31 -8.69 7.76
C HIS A 63 -13.94 -7.45 8.58
N GLY A 64 -13.39 -7.68 9.77
CA GLY A 64 -13.11 -6.61 10.73
C GLY A 64 -11.64 -6.31 10.91
N HIS A 65 -11.35 -5.04 11.24
CA HIS A 65 -10.04 -4.57 11.67
C HIS A 65 -10.16 -3.74 12.94
N ARG A 66 -9.07 -3.69 13.69
CA ARG A 66 -8.91 -2.85 14.89
C ARG A 66 -7.47 -2.34 14.96
N ASP A 67 -7.32 -1.07 15.36
CA ASP A 67 -6.03 -0.41 15.60
C ASP A 67 -4.99 -0.66 14.48
N MET A 68 -5.42 -0.43 13.23
CA MET A 68 -4.59 -0.55 12.04
C MET A 68 -4.89 0.60 11.07
N GLU A 69 -3.86 1.14 10.47
CA GLU A 69 -3.96 2.02 9.31
C GLU A 69 -3.79 1.19 8.04
N ILE A 70 -4.82 1.13 7.22
CA ILE A 70 -4.86 0.30 6.02
C ILE A 70 -4.94 1.20 4.80
N LEU A 71 -3.94 1.08 3.91
CA LEU A 71 -3.87 1.80 2.66
C LEU A 71 -4.06 0.85 1.49
N THR A 72 -5.00 1.17 0.62
CA THR A 72 -5.20 0.51 -0.68
C THR A 72 -4.70 1.41 -1.80
N TYR A 73 -3.81 0.88 -2.63
CA TYR A 73 -3.28 1.55 -3.81
C TYR A 73 -3.50 0.70 -5.05
N VAL A 74 -4.42 1.15 -5.91
CA VAL A 74 -4.79 0.42 -7.13
C VAL A 74 -3.78 0.70 -8.24
N LEU A 75 -3.29 -0.37 -8.86
CA LEU A 75 -2.38 -0.36 -10.01
C LEU A 75 -3.12 -0.55 -11.33
N GLU A 76 -4.07 -1.51 -11.37
CA GLU A 76 -4.89 -1.83 -12.53
C GLU A 76 -6.30 -2.23 -12.07
N GLY A 77 -7.30 -1.94 -12.87
CA GLY A 77 -8.71 -2.22 -12.54
C GLY A 77 -9.28 -1.28 -11.51
N GLU A 78 -10.29 -1.72 -10.77
CA GLU A 78 -11.00 -0.94 -9.76
C GLU A 78 -11.33 -1.81 -8.56
N VAL A 79 -11.34 -1.23 -7.36
CA VAL A 79 -11.85 -1.87 -6.15
C VAL A 79 -13.11 -1.17 -5.66
N ALA A 80 -14.18 -1.93 -5.48
CA ALA A 80 -15.38 -1.47 -4.79
C ALA A 80 -15.24 -1.72 -3.29
N HIS A 81 -15.18 -0.67 -2.50
CA HIS A 81 -15.10 -0.68 -1.05
C HIS A 81 -16.45 -0.34 -0.42
N LYS A 82 -16.78 -1.04 0.68
CA LYS A 82 -17.92 -0.72 1.53
C LYS A 82 -17.58 -1.00 2.98
N ASP A 83 -17.97 -0.11 3.89
CA ASP A 83 -17.64 -0.24 5.31
C ASP A 83 -18.81 0.06 6.25
N SER A 84 -18.60 -0.23 7.53
CA SER A 84 -19.57 -0.03 8.61
C SER A 84 -19.79 1.42 9.01
N LEU A 85 -19.03 2.37 8.46
CA LEU A 85 -19.28 3.81 8.60
C LEU A 85 -20.33 4.31 7.61
N GLY A 86 -20.78 3.43 6.70
CA GLY A 86 -21.70 3.78 5.62
C GLY A 86 -20.96 4.32 4.37
N THR A 87 -19.63 4.24 4.33
CA THR A 87 -18.87 4.62 3.14
C THR A 87 -19.01 3.54 2.08
N GLY A 88 -19.37 3.97 0.87
CA GLY A 88 -19.32 3.17 -0.35
C GLY A 88 -18.51 3.94 -1.39
N SER A 89 -17.44 3.36 -1.92
CA SER A 89 -16.58 4.03 -2.87
C SER A 89 -15.98 3.05 -3.88
N VAL A 90 -15.53 3.59 -5.00
CA VAL A 90 -14.71 2.87 -5.99
C VAL A 90 -13.35 3.54 -6.04
N ILE A 91 -12.30 2.76 -5.81
CA ILE A 91 -10.90 3.19 -5.81
C ILE A 91 -10.30 2.80 -7.16
N ARG A 92 -9.68 3.76 -7.85
CA ARG A 92 -9.15 3.61 -9.21
C ARG A 92 -7.64 3.87 -9.26
N PRO A 93 -6.94 3.51 -10.33
CA PRO A 93 -5.54 3.89 -10.52
C PRO A 93 -5.34 5.40 -10.37
N GLY A 94 -4.39 5.76 -9.53
CA GLY A 94 -4.16 7.15 -9.13
C GLY A 94 -4.73 7.53 -7.78
N ASP A 95 -5.76 6.81 -7.31
CA ASP A 95 -6.31 7.00 -5.98
C ASP A 95 -5.42 6.34 -4.92
N VAL A 96 -5.36 6.98 -3.78
CA VAL A 96 -4.89 6.40 -2.52
C VAL A 96 -6.07 6.43 -1.56
N GLN A 97 -6.44 5.26 -1.09
CA GLN A 97 -7.45 5.12 -0.04
C GLN A 97 -6.74 4.77 1.27
N ILE A 98 -7.15 5.38 2.38
CA ILE A 98 -6.69 5.01 3.71
C ILE A 98 -7.90 4.88 4.64
N MET A 99 -7.93 3.76 5.35
CA MET A 99 -8.89 3.45 6.40
C MET A 99 -8.16 3.32 7.73
N SER A 100 -8.54 4.15 8.70
CA SER A 100 -8.11 4.00 10.10
C SER A 100 -9.11 3.10 10.81
N ALA A 101 -8.70 1.92 11.25
CA ALA A 101 -9.60 0.96 11.88
C ALA A 101 -9.98 1.35 13.32
N GLY A 102 -9.08 2.03 14.05
CA GLY A 102 -9.34 2.57 15.39
C GLY A 102 -10.04 1.58 16.32
N THR A 103 -11.14 1.99 16.95
CA THR A 103 -11.93 1.15 17.88
C THR A 103 -12.59 -0.07 17.23
N GLY A 104 -12.61 -0.14 15.91
CA GLY A 104 -13.12 -1.26 15.11
C GLY A 104 -13.91 -0.78 13.91
N ILE A 105 -13.66 -1.41 12.77
CA ILE A 105 -14.40 -1.20 11.52
C ILE A 105 -14.57 -2.55 10.83
N GLN A 106 -15.70 -2.73 10.15
CA GLN A 106 -15.92 -3.84 9.23
C GLN A 106 -15.97 -3.30 7.82
N HIS A 107 -15.36 -4.00 6.87
CA HIS A 107 -15.39 -3.61 5.47
C HIS A 107 -15.36 -4.82 4.54
N SER A 108 -15.63 -4.55 3.27
CA SER A 108 -15.48 -5.50 2.16
C SER A 108 -14.82 -4.80 0.98
N GLU A 109 -14.07 -5.56 0.18
CA GLU A 109 -13.35 -5.08 -1.00
C GLU A 109 -13.53 -6.09 -2.13
N PHE A 110 -14.15 -5.66 -3.23
CA PHE A 110 -14.43 -6.52 -4.38
C PHE A 110 -13.92 -5.90 -5.67
N ASN A 111 -13.50 -6.76 -6.60
CA ASN A 111 -13.35 -6.38 -8.00
C ASN A 111 -14.76 -6.25 -8.62
N PRO A 112 -15.22 -5.05 -8.98
CA PRO A 112 -16.57 -4.86 -9.52
C PRO A 112 -16.69 -5.28 -10.98
N SER A 113 -15.57 -5.54 -11.68
CA SER A 113 -15.57 -6.03 -13.06
C SER A 113 -15.90 -7.51 -13.11
N ASP A 114 -16.66 -7.93 -14.10
CA ASP A 114 -16.95 -9.33 -14.41
C ASP A 114 -15.96 -9.93 -15.45
N THR A 115 -15.09 -9.09 -16.05
CA THR A 115 -14.17 -9.50 -17.12
C THR A 115 -12.71 -9.15 -16.83
N GLU A 116 -12.44 -8.01 -16.19
CA GLU A 116 -11.08 -7.50 -16.04
C GLU A 116 -10.52 -7.79 -14.63
N PRO A 117 -9.25 -8.20 -14.53
CA PRO A 117 -8.62 -8.40 -13.23
C PRO A 117 -8.34 -7.06 -12.52
N LEU A 118 -8.30 -7.13 -11.20
CA LEU A 118 -7.85 -6.03 -10.34
C LEU A 118 -6.43 -6.33 -9.84
N HIS A 119 -5.55 -5.33 -9.86
CA HIS A 119 -4.22 -5.39 -9.27
C HIS A 119 -4.03 -4.21 -8.29
N LEU A 120 -3.72 -4.51 -7.06
CA LEU A 120 -3.54 -3.51 -6.00
C LEU A 120 -2.40 -3.86 -5.05
N LEU A 121 -1.96 -2.86 -4.30
CA LEU A 121 -1.13 -3.04 -3.12
C LEU A 121 -1.97 -2.78 -1.87
N GLN A 122 -1.99 -3.74 -0.94
CA GLN A 122 -2.52 -3.59 0.41
C GLN A 122 -1.36 -3.32 1.37
N ILE A 123 -1.40 -2.17 2.04
CA ILE A 123 -0.32 -1.72 2.93
C ILE A 123 -0.91 -1.44 4.30
N TRP A 124 -0.41 -2.14 5.34
CA TRP A 124 -0.89 -1.95 6.70
C TRP A 124 0.22 -1.41 7.60
N MET A 125 -0.15 -0.44 8.41
CA MET A 125 0.75 0.21 9.34
C MET A 125 0.13 0.26 10.73
N LEU A 126 0.98 0.08 11.75
CA LEU A 126 0.59 0.34 13.13
C LEU A 126 0.34 1.85 13.29
N PRO A 127 -0.79 2.26 13.89
CA PRO A 127 -1.07 3.66 14.17
C PRO A 127 -0.17 4.20 15.29
N ASP A 128 0.00 5.50 15.36
CA ASP A 128 0.70 6.17 16.48
C ASP A 128 -0.16 6.23 17.76
N ARG A 129 -1.48 6.03 17.63
CA ARG A 129 -2.46 5.98 18.72
C ARG A 129 -3.46 4.87 18.49
N GLN A 130 -3.77 4.13 19.54
CA GLN A 130 -4.82 3.12 19.54
C GLN A 130 -6.18 3.72 19.94
N ASN A 131 -7.23 2.96 19.63
CA ASN A 131 -8.62 3.29 19.99
C ASN A 131 -9.10 4.66 19.48
N ILE A 132 -8.56 5.14 18.37
CA ILE A 132 -9.07 6.33 17.70
C ILE A 132 -10.43 6.05 17.07
N THR A 133 -11.20 7.09 16.77
CA THR A 133 -12.44 6.94 15.99
C THR A 133 -12.11 6.40 14.58
N PRO A 134 -12.78 5.37 14.10
CA PRO A 134 -12.61 4.87 12.74
C PRO A 134 -12.83 5.96 11.69
N ARG A 135 -12.04 5.95 10.64
CA ARG A 135 -12.08 6.98 9.60
C ARG A 135 -11.77 6.37 8.24
N TYR A 136 -12.40 6.94 7.21
CA TYR A 136 -12.12 6.67 5.81
C TYR A 136 -11.72 7.94 5.09
N ASP A 137 -10.79 7.87 4.17
CA ASP A 137 -10.45 8.96 3.25
C ASP A 137 -9.90 8.38 1.93
N GLN A 138 -10.20 9.06 0.83
CA GLN A 138 -9.72 8.73 -0.51
C GLN A 138 -9.33 9.99 -1.23
N ARG A 139 -8.19 9.97 -1.91
CA ARG A 139 -7.72 11.12 -2.69
C ARG A 139 -6.99 10.66 -3.93
N ASN A 140 -7.27 11.33 -5.05
CA ASN A 140 -6.54 11.13 -6.28
C ASN A 140 -5.20 11.88 -6.25
N PHE A 141 -4.14 11.18 -6.63
CA PHE A 141 -2.80 11.69 -6.88
C PHE A 141 -2.43 11.35 -8.32
N PRO A 142 -2.54 12.29 -9.25
CA PRO A 142 -2.34 12.01 -10.68
C PRO A 142 -0.92 11.55 -10.97
N LEU A 143 -0.75 10.79 -12.05
CA LEU A 143 0.54 10.24 -12.46
C LEU A 143 1.62 11.33 -12.58
N SER A 144 1.26 12.51 -13.09
CA SER A 144 2.16 13.67 -13.20
C SER A 144 2.77 14.13 -11.87
N GLU A 145 2.13 13.83 -10.74
CA GLU A 145 2.65 14.14 -9.40
C GLU A 145 3.57 13.05 -8.83
N LYS A 146 3.58 11.86 -9.42
CA LYS A 146 4.30 10.66 -8.91
C LYS A 146 5.41 10.19 -9.84
N GLN A 147 5.34 10.53 -11.12
CA GLN A 147 6.26 10.01 -12.13
C GLN A 147 7.69 10.54 -11.93
N GLY A 148 8.63 9.63 -11.65
CA GLY A 148 10.04 9.94 -11.44
C GLY A 148 10.33 10.77 -10.20
N ARG A 149 9.39 10.86 -9.24
CA ARG A 149 9.57 11.58 -7.97
C ARG A 149 8.74 10.97 -6.86
N LEU A 150 9.20 11.14 -5.62
CA LEU A 150 8.44 10.75 -4.44
C LEU A 150 7.32 11.77 -4.17
N ARG A 151 6.09 11.29 -4.15
CA ARG A 151 4.90 12.07 -3.78
C ARG A 151 4.45 11.67 -2.37
N LEU A 152 4.39 12.63 -1.46
CA LEU A 152 3.82 12.42 -0.14
C LEU A 152 2.31 12.25 -0.27
N VAL A 153 1.80 11.06 0.09
CA VAL A 153 0.37 10.73 -0.04
C VAL A 153 -0.35 10.68 1.31
N ALA A 154 0.37 10.38 2.39
CA ALA A 154 -0.18 10.44 3.73
C ALA A 154 0.84 10.92 4.77
N SER A 155 0.39 11.71 5.73
CA SER A 155 1.19 12.26 6.83
C SER A 155 0.29 12.59 8.03
N ASN A 156 0.90 12.88 9.17
CA ASN A 156 0.16 13.29 10.36
C ASN A 156 -0.31 14.75 10.33
N ASP A 157 0.23 15.58 9.47
CA ASP A 157 -0.04 17.02 9.40
C ASP A 157 -0.69 17.49 8.08
N GLY A 158 -0.91 16.59 7.13
CA GLY A 158 -1.57 16.89 5.85
C GLY A 158 -0.76 17.78 4.91
N ARG A 159 0.56 17.99 5.19
CA ARG A 159 1.41 18.81 4.32
C ARG A 159 1.40 18.28 2.88
N ASP A 160 1.70 19.16 1.94
CA ASP A 160 1.71 18.85 0.51
C ASP A 160 0.39 18.25 0.00
N ARG A 161 -0.72 18.61 0.64
CA ARG A 161 -2.05 18.05 0.34
C ARG A 161 -2.12 16.53 0.49
N SER A 162 -1.31 15.95 1.37
CA SER A 162 -1.41 14.53 1.74
C SER A 162 -2.64 14.25 2.61
N ILE A 163 -3.06 12.99 2.68
CA ILE A 163 -4.14 12.57 3.55
C ILE A 163 -3.65 12.62 5.00
N VAL A 164 -4.46 13.19 5.90
CA VAL A 164 -4.11 13.28 7.33
C VAL A 164 -4.41 11.97 8.04
N ARG A 165 -3.41 11.39 8.70
CA ARG A 165 -3.55 10.14 9.48
C ARG A 165 -2.66 10.12 10.72
N SER A 166 -3.08 9.32 11.68
CA SER A 166 -2.34 8.99 12.90
C SER A 166 -1.18 8.04 12.59
N LEU A 167 -0.10 8.55 12.01
CA LEU A 167 1.03 7.76 11.53
C LEU A 167 2.34 8.14 12.22
N PHE A 168 3.10 7.15 12.66
CA PHE A 168 4.51 7.34 13.07
C PHE A 168 5.41 7.71 11.89
N THR A 169 4.97 7.46 10.66
CA THR A 169 5.77 7.64 9.45
C THR A 169 4.97 8.32 8.34
N LYS A 170 5.67 8.78 7.33
CA LYS A 170 5.09 9.35 6.12
C LYS A 170 5.04 8.30 5.05
N ILE A 171 3.99 8.33 4.23
CA ILE A 171 3.86 7.44 3.09
C ILE A 171 4.16 8.24 1.82
N LEU A 172 5.14 7.75 1.06
CA LEU A 172 5.52 8.31 -0.22
C LEU A 172 5.35 7.25 -1.30
N ILE A 173 4.84 7.67 -2.44
CA ILE A 173 4.70 6.83 -3.63
C ILE A 173 5.47 7.46 -4.78
N CYS A 174 6.19 6.61 -5.53
CA CYS A 174 6.87 6.98 -6.75
C CYS A 174 6.50 5.97 -7.84
N THR A 175 6.33 6.45 -9.07
CA THR A 175 6.15 5.57 -10.24
C THR A 175 7.29 5.82 -11.22
N SER A 176 7.80 4.75 -11.85
CA SER A 176 8.88 4.90 -12.82
C SER A 176 8.39 5.55 -14.13
N ARG A 177 9.32 6.18 -14.86
CA ARG A 177 9.01 6.79 -16.17
C ARG A 177 8.82 5.76 -17.29
N SER A 178 9.31 4.54 -17.12
CA SER A 178 9.52 3.60 -18.22
C SER A 178 8.43 2.56 -18.41
N SER A 179 7.40 2.50 -17.55
CA SER A 179 6.26 1.60 -17.78
C SER A 179 5.06 1.95 -16.90
N PRO A 180 3.85 2.04 -17.45
CA PRO A 180 2.63 1.99 -16.67
C PRO A 180 2.38 0.58 -16.07
N LEU A 181 3.11 -0.43 -16.53
CA LEU A 181 3.02 -1.83 -16.15
C LEU A 181 4.38 -2.31 -15.65
N VAL A 182 4.70 -2.07 -14.38
CA VAL A 182 5.87 -2.70 -13.77
C VAL A 182 5.50 -4.07 -13.25
N THR A 183 5.48 -5.05 -14.15
CA THR A 183 5.58 -6.47 -13.82
C THR A 183 7.04 -6.93 -13.64
N ARG A 184 7.96 -6.05 -13.39
CA ARG A 184 9.36 -6.37 -13.02
C ARG A 184 9.72 -5.71 -11.70
N SER A 185 10.20 -6.53 -10.82
CA SER A 185 10.74 -6.30 -9.48
C SER A 185 11.92 -5.33 -9.41
N HIS A 186 11.86 -4.20 -10.08
CA HIS A 186 12.84 -3.14 -9.98
C HIS A 186 12.09 -1.84 -9.76
N PHE A 187 12.01 -1.38 -8.53
CA PHE A 187 11.85 0.03 -8.27
C PHE A 187 13.17 0.69 -8.71
N LYS A 188 13.37 0.91 -9.99
CA LYS A 188 14.22 1.98 -10.45
C LYS A 188 13.46 3.26 -10.19
N CYS A 189 13.52 3.76 -8.97
CA CYS A 189 13.50 5.21 -8.84
C CYS A 189 14.79 5.67 -9.50
N ASP A 190 14.71 6.46 -10.60
CA ASP A 190 15.86 7.26 -11.01
C ASP A 190 16.36 7.97 -9.75
N PRO A 191 17.69 8.11 -9.55
CA PRO A 191 18.22 8.71 -8.34
C PRO A 191 17.51 10.02 -8.09
N ILE A 192 16.58 10.00 -7.13
CA ILE A 192 16.07 11.24 -6.58
C ILE A 192 17.24 11.75 -5.79
N ASP A 193 17.75 12.93 -6.15
CA ASP A 193 18.72 13.66 -5.38
C ASP A 193 18.15 13.94 -3.98
N LEU A 194 18.14 12.90 -3.16
CA LEU A 194 18.04 13.05 -1.72
C LEU A 194 19.44 13.41 -1.27
N PRO A 195 19.68 14.58 -0.70
CA PRO A 195 21.01 14.95 -0.22
C PRO A 195 21.55 13.85 0.70
N GLY A 196 22.62 13.17 0.25
CA GLY A 196 23.29 12.08 0.99
C GLY A 196 22.79 10.66 0.71
N PHE A 197 21.88 10.42 -0.25
CA PHE A 197 21.48 9.08 -0.66
C PHE A 197 22.20 8.65 -1.93
N LYS A 198 22.99 7.57 -1.84
CA LYS A 198 23.57 6.87 -3.02
C LYS A 198 22.83 5.56 -3.22
N TRP A 199 22.31 5.34 -4.41
CA TRP A 199 21.78 4.04 -4.82
C TRP A 199 22.94 3.04 -4.94
N PRO A 200 22.76 1.77 -4.52
CA PRO A 200 23.73 0.73 -4.82
C PRO A 200 23.88 0.62 -6.34
N GLU A 201 25.14 0.62 -6.84
CA GLU A 201 25.45 0.26 -8.22
C GLU A 201 25.05 -1.20 -8.44
N GLU A 202 24.39 -1.49 -9.56
CA GLU A 202 24.07 -2.86 -9.94
C GLU A 202 25.39 -3.64 -10.18
N PRO A 203 25.47 -4.91 -9.75
CA PRO A 203 26.55 -5.79 -10.13
C PRO A 203 26.48 -6.18 -11.59
#